data_47608fef8cc73afd4700e4429fb96a31
#
_entry.id   47608fef8cc73afd4700e4429fb96a31
#
_cell.length_a   1.000
_cell.length_b   1.000
_cell.length_c   1.000
_cell.angle_alpha   90.00
_cell.angle_beta   90.00
_cell.angle_gamma   90.00
#
_symmetry.space_group_name_H-M   'P 1'
#
loop_
_entity.id
_entity.type
_entity.pdbx_description
1 polymer ?
#
loop_
_entity_poly.entity_id
_entity_poly.type
_entity_poly.pdbx_seq_one_letter_code
_entity_poly.pdbx_strand_id
1 'polypeptide(L)'
;MDDLDPELLELARSARTVTVLSGAGMSAESGVHTFRDAGTGLWARWSPEELATPEAWDADPGLVWSWYLWRARQVRRLRPNAGHRAIARWADRARVHVVTQNVDDLHERAGSAVLAHLHGSLFAFRCSDCGAPFPERLLPGLAAEARPEAPPAPQEPDHEEPGRERPPVCPSCCGAVRPAVVWFGEQLPEGAVERAAAAVAEAELVLVLATR
;
A
#
# COMPACT_ATOMS: atom_id res chain seq x y z
N MET A 1 -1.04 15.58 -25.30
CA MET A 1 -1.44 14.14 -25.19
C MET A 1 -0.52 13.47 -26.17
N ASP A 2 0.60 12.99 -25.64
CA ASP A 2 1.63 12.35 -26.47
C ASP A 2 0.98 11.15 -27.17
N ASP A 3 1.19 11.02 -28.46
CA ASP A 3 0.64 9.94 -29.26
C ASP A 3 1.23 8.62 -28.75
N LEU A 4 0.41 7.85 -28.06
CA LEU A 4 0.77 6.47 -27.71
C LEU A 4 0.94 5.67 -29.00
N ASP A 5 1.95 4.80 -29.03
CA ASP A 5 2.20 3.92 -30.14
C ASP A 5 0.93 3.16 -30.53
N PRO A 6 0.49 3.22 -31.81
CA PRO A 6 -0.69 2.52 -32.28
C PRO A 6 -0.66 1.01 -32.03
N GLU A 7 0.51 0.38 -32.11
CA GLU A 7 0.68 -1.06 -31.84
C GLU A 7 0.43 -1.36 -30.37
N LEU A 8 0.91 -0.51 -29.45
CA LEU A 8 0.66 -0.63 -28.03
C LEU A 8 -0.83 -0.47 -27.70
N LEU A 9 -1.49 0.49 -28.37
CA LEU A 9 -2.92 0.69 -28.20
C LEU A 9 -3.75 -0.50 -28.67
N GLU A 10 -3.37 -1.10 -29.80
CA GLU A 10 -4.05 -2.29 -30.32
C GLU A 10 -3.84 -3.49 -29.40
N LEU A 11 -2.61 -3.72 -28.94
CA LEU A 11 -2.31 -4.76 -27.95
C LEU A 11 -3.15 -4.56 -26.68
N ALA A 12 -3.21 -3.33 -26.15
CA ALA A 12 -4.00 -3.03 -24.96
C ALA A 12 -5.52 -3.24 -25.16
N ARG A 13 -6.02 -3.05 -26.39
CA ARG A 13 -7.44 -3.28 -26.71
C ARG A 13 -7.78 -4.75 -26.92
N SER A 14 -6.86 -5.52 -27.46
CA SER A 14 -7.06 -6.94 -27.80
C SER A 14 -6.77 -7.88 -26.63
N ALA A 15 -5.90 -7.49 -25.71
CA ALA A 15 -5.50 -8.32 -24.57
C ALA A 15 -6.69 -8.69 -23.68
N ARG A 16 -6.87 -9.97 -23.43
CA ARG A 16 -7.91 -10.53 -22.57
C ARG A 16 -7.43 -10.83 -21.15
N THR A 17 -6.13 -10.99 -21.00
CA THR A 17 -5.49 -11.19 -19.69
C THR A 17 -4.35 -10.19 -19.54
N VAL A 18 -4.49 -9.32 -18.55
CA VAL A 18 -3.54 -8.22 -18.29
C VAL A 18 -3.02 -8.34 -16.87
N THR A 19 -1.70 -8.26 -16.70
CA THR A 19 -1.09 -8.13 -15.37
C THR A 19 -0.48 -6.75 -15.21
N VAL A 20 -0.93 -6.05 -14.17
CA VAL A 20 -0.43 -4.73 -13.80
C VAL A 20 0.53 -4.87 -12.62
N LEU A 21 1.79 -4.47 -12.81
CA LEU A 21 2.78 -4.36 -11.74
C LEU A 21 2.91 -2.89 -11.36
N SER A 22 2.52 -2.51 -10.15
CA SER A 22 2.56 -1.11 -9.72
C SER A 22 3.46 -0.89 -8.51
N GLY A 23 4.03 0.33 -8.45
CA GLY A 23 4.86 0.80 -7.35
C GLY A 23 4.42 2.17 -6.83
N ALA A 24 5.22 2.77 -5.96
CA ALA A 24 4.85 3.96 -5.18
C ALA A 24 4.46 5.17 -6.03
N GLY A 25 5.06 5.35 -7.20
CA GLY A 25 4.69 6.44 -8.11
C GLY A 25 3.24 6.37 -8.60
N MET A 26 2.62 5.18 -8.59
CA MET A 26 1.20 5.02 -8.91
C MET A 26 0.30 5.78 -7.93
N SER A 27 0.69 5.88 -6.69
CA SER A 27 -0.06 6.55 -5.61
C SER A 27 0.38 7.99 -5.36
N ALA A 28 1.45 8.47 -6.01
CA ALA A 28 1.99 9.81 -5.82
C ALA A 28 0.96 10.90 -6.17
N GLU A 29 0.26 10.79 -7.31
CA GLU A 29 -0.79 11.72 -7.72
C GLU A 29 -2.03 11.69 -6.81
N SER A 30 -2.18 10.66 -5.99
CA SER A 30 -3.20 10.61 -4.93
C SER A 30 -2.77 11.36 -3.68
N GLY A 31 -1.51 11.79 -3.58
CA GLY A 31 -0.94 12.47 -2.43
C GLY A 31 -0.26 11.52 -1.43
N VAL A 32 -0.02 10.26 -1.80
CA VAL A 32 0.78 9.36 -0.96
C VAL A 32 2.24 9.76 -1.10
N HIS A 33 2.80 10.31 -0.03
CA HIS A 33 4.24 10.61 0.01
C HIS A 33 5.05 9.33 -0.06
N THR A 34 6.00 9.28 -0.99
CA THR A 34 6.91 8.15 -1.16
C THR A 34 8.16 8.35 -0.29
N PHE A 35 8.91 7.27 -0.05
CA PHE A 35 10.21 7.34 0.65
C PHE A 35 11.24 8.26 -0.05
N ARG A 36 11.00 8.67 -1.30
CA ARG A 36 11.88 9.55 -2.08
C ARG A 36 11.57 11.03 -1.93
N ASP A 37 10.43 11.38 -1.34
CA ASP A 37 10.06 12.76 -1.04
C ASP A 37 10.83 13.26 0.21
N ALA A 38 12.05 12.72 0.42
CA ALA A 38 12.97 13.12 1.46
C ALA A 38 13.28 14.62 1.34
N GLY A 39 12.73 15.41 2.23
CA GLY A 39 12.93 16.88 2.26
C GLY A 39 11.68 17.65 2.64
N THR A 40 10.50 17.03 2.65
CA THR A 40 9.27 17.68 3.08
C THR A 40 8.53 16.84 4.14
N GLY A 41 8.10 17.48 5.21
CA GLY A 41 7.31 16.84 6.26
C GLY A 41 8.10 15.90 7.18
N LEU A 42 7.47 14.83 7.64
CA LEU A 42 8.04 13.85 8.60
C LEU A 42 9.26 13.07 8.05
N TRP A 43 9.36 12.89 6.73
CA TRP A 43 10.52 12.27 6.08
C TRP A 43 11.81 13.09 6.17
N ALA A 44 11.73 14.38 6.50
CA ALA A 44 12.89 15.19 6.81
C ALA A 44 13.52 14.84 8.18
N ARG A 45 12.78 14.13 9.04
CA ARG A 45 13.18 13.80 10.42
C ARG A 45 13.52 12.34 10.64
N TRP A 46 12.95 11.42 9.84
CA TRP A 46 13.09 9.98 10.05
C TRP A 46 13.44 9.31 8.73
N SER A 47 14.56 8.58 8.69
CA SER A 47 14.85 7.75 7.53
C SER A 47 13.95 6.51 7.49
N PRO A 48 13.70 5.93 6.30
CA PRO A 48 12.99 4.66 6.21
C PRO A 48 13.63 3.54 7.03
N GLU A 49 14.96 3.56 7.13
CA GLU A 49 15.77 2.61 7.87
C GLU A 49 15.56 2.77 9.39
N GLU A 50 15.19 3.96 9.85
CA GLU A 50 14.89 4.22 11.28
C GLU A 50 13.51 3.73 11.72
N LEU A 51 12.59 3.48 10.79
CA LEU A 51 11.20 3.14 11.11
C LEU A 51 10.68 1.86 10.45
N ALA A 52 11.30 1.41 9.37
CA ALA A 52 10.83 0.27 8.59
C ALA A 52 11.83 -0.90 8.65
N THR A 53 12.29 -1.24 9.84
CA THR A 53 13.18 -2.39 10.10
C THR A 53 12.73 -3.16 11.35
N PRO A 54 13.03 -4.46 11.46
CA PRO A 54 12.86 -5.21 12.71
C PRO A 54 13.61 -4.59 13.89
N GLU A 55 14.82 -4.09 13.65
CA GLU A 55 15.66 -3.46 14.67
C GLU A 55 15.04 -2.19 15.23
N ALA A 56 14.39 -1.38 14.39
CA ALA A 56 13.66 -0.20 14.84
C ALA A 56 12.46 -0.57 15.72
N TRP A 57 11.75 -1.63 15.34
CA TRP A 57 10.66 -2.18 16.14
C TRP A 57 11.13 -2.67 17.50
N ASP A 58 12.21 -3.41 17.54
CA ASP A 58 12.77 -3.93 18.79
C ASP A 58 13.27 -2.81 19.71
N ALA A 59 13.79 -1.73 19.14
CA ALA A 59 14.28 -0.57 19.89
C ALA A 59 13.14 0.29 20.45
N ASP A 60 12.11 0.61 19.69
CA ASP A 60 10.97 1.43 20.10
C ASP A 60 9.66 1.03 19.39
N PRO A 61 9.00 -0.05 19.84
CA PRO A 61 7.74 -0.50 19.24
C PRO A 61 6.63 0.57 19.28
N GLY A 62 6.63 1.43 20.30
CA GLY A 62 5.65 2.50 20.47
C GLY A 62 5.78 3.58 19.41
N LEU A 63 7.01 3.98 19.08
CA LEU A 63 7.29 4.93 18.02
C LEU A 63 6.89 4.37 16.64
N VAL A 64 7.37 3.17 16.31
CA VAL A 64 7.09 2.52 15.03
C VAL A 64 5.59 2.29 14.86
N TRP A 65 4.92 1.79 15.89
CA TRP A 65 3.47 1.60 15.89
C TRP A 65 2.72 2.91 15.61
N SER A 66 3.00 3.96 16.37
CA SER A 66 2.33 5.26 16.25
C SER A 66 2.55 5.88 14.86
N TRP A 67 3.75 5.74 14.32
CA TRP A 67 4.08 6.23 12.98
C TRP A 67 3.27 5.51 11.89
N TYR A 68 3.16 4.18 11.97
CA TYR A 68 2.37 3.42 11.00
C TYR A 68 0.87 3.69 11.12
N LEU A 69 0.35 3.89 12.34
CA LEU A 69 -1.04 4.30 12.54
C LEU A 69 -1.31 5.68 11.93
N TRP A 70 -0.42 6.64 12.20
CA TRP A 70 -0.52 7.97 11.61
C TRP A 70 -0.51 7.87 10.08
N ARG A 71 0.42 7.13 9.48
CA ARG A 71 0.49 6.92 8.04
C ARG A 71 -0.78 6.27 7.48
N ALA A 72 -1.31 5.26 8.13
CA ALA A 72 -2.55 4.61 7.73
C ALA A 72 -3.73 5.60 7.74
N ARG A 73 -3.84 6.45 8.77
CA ARG A 73 -4.87 7.52 8.84
C ARG A 73 -4.72 8.53 7.70
N GLN A 74 -3.49 8.92 7.34
CA GLN A 74 -3.27 9.81 6.20
C GLN A 74 -3.73 9.16 4.90
N VAL A 75 -3.34 7.92 4.64
CA VAL A 75 -3.74 7.19 3.43
C VAL A 75 -5.26 7.02 3.34
N ARG A 76 -5.95 6.79 4.46
CA ARG A 76 -7.43 6.70 4.49
C ARG A 76 -8.12 7.98 4.00
N ARG A 77 -7.52 9.15 4.20
CA ARG A 77 -8.06 10.45 3.74
C ARG A 77 -7.90 10.66 2.24
N LEU A 78 -6.95 9.97 1.59
CA LEU A 78 -6.65 10.11 0.18
C LEU A 78 -7.66 9.37 -0.70
N ARG A 79 -7.66 9.69 -2.00
CA ARG A 79 -8.55 9.06 -3.00
C ARG A 79 -7.75 8.43 -4.12
N PRO A 80 -8.26 7.34 -4.70
CA PRO A 80 -7.70 6.79 -5.92
C PRO A 80 -7.63 7.87 -7.01
N ASN A 81 -6.51 7.96 -7.71
CA ASN A 81 -6.35 8.87 -8.85
C ASN A 81 -6.94 8.30 -10.15
N ALA A 82 -6.79 9.00 -11.26
CA ALA A 82 -7.32 8.59 -12.56
C ALA A 82 -6.76 7.26 -13.03
N GLY A 83 -5.49 6.97 -12.75
CA GLY A 83 -4.83 5.72 -13.10
C GLY A 83 -5.43 4.52 -12.37
N HIS A 84 -5.62 4.60 -11.05
CA HIS A 84 -6.28 3.55 -10.28
C HIS A 84 -7.67 3.23 -10.84
N ARG A 85 -8.47 4.27 -11.12
CA ARG A 85 -9.81 4.10 -11.71
C ARG A 85 -9.79 3.55 -13.13
N ALA A 86 -8.77 3.88 -13.92
CA ALA A 86 -8.61 3.34 -15.27
C ALA A 86 -8.34 1.84 -15.24
N ILE A 87 -7.44 1.39 -14.35
CA ILE A 87 -7.15 -0.04 -14.16
C ILE A 87 -8.40 -0.79 -13.70
N ALA A 88 -9.14 -0.24 -12.75
CA ALA A 88 -10.39 -0.86 -12.28
C ALA A 88 -11.42 -1.01 -13.40
N ARG A 89 -11.62 0.04 -14.23
CA ARG A 89 -12.53 -0.05 -15.40
C ARG A 89 -12.04 -0.99 -16.49
N TRP A 90 -10.74 -1.26 -16.57
CA TRP A 90 -10.24 -2.22 -17.55
C TRP A 90 -10.75 -3.64 -17.27
N ALA A 91 -11.03 -3.96 -16.01
CA ALA A 91 -11.62 -5.23 -15.61
C ALA A 91 -13.02 -5.50 -16.18
N ASP A 92 -13.71 -4.48 -16.72
CA ASP A 92 -14.96 -4.64 -17.45
C ASP A 92 -14.79 -5.34 -18.82
N ARG A 93 -13.55 -5.39 -19.33
CA ARG A 93 -13.24 -5.88 -20.70
C ARG A 93 -12.21 -7.00 -20.75
N ALA A 94 -11.36 -7.10 -19.72
CA ALA A 94 -10.27 -8.06 -19.64
C ALA A 94 -10.15 -8.62 -18.23
N ARG A 95 -9.52 -9.79 -18.10
CA ARG A 95 -9.09 -10.28 -16.79
C ARG A 95 -7.87 -9.47 -16.36
N VAL A 96 -8.02 -8.63 -15.36
CA VAL A 96 -6.94 -7.78 -14.87
C VAL A 96 -6.44 -8.31 -13.52
N HIS A 97 -5.17 -8.66 -13.44
CA HIS A 97 -4.46 -8.99 -12.22
C HIS A 97 -3.63 -7.79 -11.78
N VAL A 98 -3.90 -7.27 -10.59
CA VAL A 98 -3.09 -6.21 -10.00
C VAL A 98 -2.14 -6.84 -8.99
N VAL A 99 -0.84 -6.64 -9.22
CA VAL A 99 0.25 -6.95 -8.30
C VAL A 99 0.90 -5.64 -7.91
N THR A 100 0.94 -5.32 -6.64
CA THR A 100 1.46 -4.03 -6.19
C THR A 100 2.55 -4.16 -5.14
N GLN A 101 3.55 -3.28 -5.22
CA GLN A 101 4.52 -3.04 -4.16
C GLN A 101 3.98 -2.07 -3.10
N ASN A 102 2.87 -1.40 -3.41
CA ASN A 102 2.28 -0.41 -2.52
C ASN A 102 1.62 -1.08 -1.32
N VAL A 103 1.73 -0.41 -0.20
CA VAL A 103 1.12 -0.84 1.07
C VAL A 103 -0.21 -0.14 1.35
N ASP A 104 -0.61 0.81 0.49
CA ASP A 104 -1.92 1.46 0.51
C ASP A 104 -3.02 0.58 -0.11
N ASP A 105 -4.28 1.00 0.04
CA ASP A 105 -5.48 0.30 -0.46
C ASP A 105 -6.16 1.04 -1.63
N LEU A 106 -5.43 1.88 -2.36
CA LEU A 106 -6.01 2.75 -3.39
C LEU A 106 -6.50 1.97 -4.61
N HIS A 107 -5.87 0.86 -4.95
CA HIS A 107 -6.34 -0.03 -6.01
C HIS A 107 -7.69 -0.66 -5.66
N GLU A 108 -7.84 -1.22 -4.47
CA GLU A 108 -9.08 -1.82 -3.98
C GLU A 108 -10.19 -0.78 -3.89
N ARG A 109 -9.84 0.40 -3.41
CA ARG A 109 -10.77 1.52 -3.28
C ARG A 109 -11.19 2.10 -4.61
N ALA A 110 -10.43 1.88 -5.67
CA ALA A 110 -10.84 2.18 -7.04
C ALA A 110 -11.75 1.10 -7.63
N GLY A 111 -11.83 -0.08 -7.01
CA GLY A 111 -12.61 -1.22 -7.47
C GLY A 111 -11.78 -2.35 -8.10
N SER A 112 -10.46 -2.28 -8.07
CA SER A 112 -9.60 -3.35 -8.58
C SER A 112 -9.51 -4.52 -7.58
N ALA A 113 -9.52 -5.75 -8.10
CA ALA A 113 -9.12 -6.93 -7.33
C ALA A 113 -7.59 -7.02 -7.31
N VAL A 114 -6.97 -6.78 -6.15
CA VAL A 114 -5.52 -6.92 -5.98
C VAL A 114 -5.17 -8.39 -5.72
N LEU A 115 -4.37 -8.96 -6.60
CA LEU A 115 -3.92 -10.35 -6.52
C LEU A 115 -2.86 -10.54 -5.44
N ALA A 116 -1.93 -9.59 -5.34
CA ALA A 116 -0.86 -9.63 -4.36
C ALA A 116 -0.33 -8.24 -3.99
N HIS A 117 -0.19 -8.00 -2.68
CA HIS A 117 0.62 -6.96 -2.10
C HIS A 117 2.00 -7.53 -1.78
N LEU A 118 3.03 -7.17 -2.55
CA LEU A 118 4.38 -7.72 -2.38
C LEU A 118 5.04 -7.26 -1.08
N HIS A 119 4.72 -6.06 -0.62
CA HIS A 119 5.27 -5.49 0.61
C HIS A 119 4.25 -5.45 1.77
N GLY A 120 3.19 -6.28 1.71
CA GLY A 120 2.16 -6.29 2.73
C GLY A 120 1.22 -5.09 2.65
N SER A 121 0.55 -4.75 3.76
CA SER A 121 -0.47 -3.70 3.79
C SER A 121 -0.44 -2.88 5.08
N LEU A 122 -0.69 -1.57 4.96
CA LEU A 122 -0.90 -0.65 6.10
C LEU A 122 -2.18 -0.99 6.89
N PHE A 123 -3.11 -1.72 6.29
CA PHE A 123 -4.41 -2.03 6.84
C PHE A 123 -4.56 -3.50 7.27
N ALA A 124 -3.47 -4.24 7.23
CA ALA A 124 -3.35 -5.57 7.81
C ALA A 124 -2.41 -5.52 9.03
N PHE A 125 -2.74 -6.30 10.05
CA PHE A 125 -1.99 -6.33 11.30
C PHE A 125 -1.73 -7.77 11.72
N ARG A 126 -0.59 -8.00 12.36
CA ARG A 126 -0.20 -9.32 12.85
C ARG A 126 0.58 -9.21 14.16
N CYS A 127 0.60 -10.27 14.92
CA CYS A 127 1.49 -10.37 16.06
C CYS A 127 2.96 -10.43 15.60
N SER A 128 3.86 -9.70 16.27
CA SER A 128 5.31 -9.77 16.02
C SER A 128 5.89 -11.12 16.33
N ASP A 129 5.37 -11.81 17.35
CA ASP A 129 5.97 -13.03 17.90
C ASP A 129 5.42 -14.30 17.25
N CYS A 130 4.09 -14.44 17.19
CA CYS A 130 3.46 -15.68 16.69
C CYS A 130 2.90 -15.56 15.25
N GLY A 131 2.95 -14.36 14.64
CA GLY A 131 2.43 -14.11 13.30
C GLY A 131 0.90 -14.13 13.18
N ALA A 132 0.16 -14.40 14.26
CA ALA A 132 -1.30 -14.46 14.22
C ALA A 132 -1.90 -13.15 13.70
N PRO A 133 -2.88 -13.20 12.77
CA PRO A 133 -3.52 -12.01 12.25
C PRO A 133 -4.31 -11.30 13.36
N PHE A 134 -4.29 -9.96 13.33
CA PHE A 134 -5.03 -9.13 14.26
C PHE A 134 -6.06 -8.29 13.49
N PRO A 135 -7.34 -8.31 13.87
CA PRO A 135 -8.40 -7.63 13.13
C PRO A 135 -8.31 -6.10 13.22
N GLU A 136 -8.27 -5.42 12.06
CA GLU A 136 -8.29 -3.94 11.97
C GLU A 136 -9.45 -3.32 12.75
N ARG A 137 -10.63 -3.94 12.77
CA ARG A 137 -11.83 -3.46 13.48
C ARG A 137 -11.63 -3.25 14.97
N LEU A 138 -10.58 -3.82 15.55
CA LEU A 138 -10.23 -3.65 16.96
C LEU A 138 -9.31 -2.45 17.19
N LEU A 139 -8.93 -1.72 16.12
CA LEU A 139 -8.06 -0.56 16.18
C LEU A 139 -8.90 0.72 16.09
N PRO A 140 -9.02 1.50 17.18
CA PRO A 140 -9.74 2.77 17.17
C PRO A 140 -9.15 3.74 16.13
N GLY A 141 -10.01 4.41 15.35
CA GLY A 141 -9.62 5.45 14.41
C GLY A 141 -9.01 4.98 13.08
N LEU A 142 -9.00 3.66 12.80
CA LEU A 142 -8.64 3.11 11.49
C LEU A 142 -9.87 2.64 10.70
N ALA A 143 -11.00 2.39 11.36
CA ALA A 143 -12.23 2.05 10.67
C ALA A 143 -12.52 3.08 9.57
N ALA A 144 -12.88 2.59 8.38
CA ALA A 144 -13.21 3.45 7.26
C ALA A 144 -14.35 4.40 7.65
N GLU A 145 -14.01 5.65 7.96
CA GLU A 145 -15.02 6.69 8.12
C GLU A 145 -15.77 6.83 6.79
N ALA A 146 -17.09 6.93 6.87
CA ALA A 146 -17.93 7.19 5.70
C ALA A 146 -17.39 8.45 4.98
N ARG A 147 -16.97 8.30 3.73
CA ARG A 147 -16.21 9.33 3.02
C ARG A 147 -17.06 10.52 2.69
N PRO A 148 -16.58 11.74 2.92
CA PRO A 148 -17.18 12.92 2.32
C PRO A 148 -17.07 12.83 0.79
N GLU A 149 -18.13 13.15 0.06
CA GLU A 149 -18.20 13.14 -1.40
C GLU A 149 -17.28 14.20 -2.06
N ALA A 150 -16.91 15.24 -1.32
CA ALA A 150 -16.02 16.30 -1.81
C ALA A 150 -14.54 15.88 -1.78
N PRO A 151 -13.73 16.27 -2.79
CA PRO A 151 -12.29 16.08 -2.71
C PRO A 151 -11.76 16.79 -1.46
N PRO A 152 -10.87 16.17 -0.67
CA PRO A 152 -10.20 16.87 0.41
C PRO A 152 -9.46 18.07 -0.19
N ALA A 153 -9.56 19.22 0.46
CA ALA A 153 -8.68 20.35 0.17
C ALA A 153 -7.22 19.89 0.32
N PRO A 154 -6.27 20.49 -0.41
CA PRO A 154 -4.87 20.22 -0.18
C PRO A 154 -4.59 20.41 1.31
N GLN A 155 -4.34 19.32 2.00
CA GLN A 155 -4.03 19.39 3.43
C GLN A 155 -2.55 19.69 3.54
N GLU A 156 -2.23 20.74 4.30
CA GLU A 156 -0.87 20.90 4.77
C GLU A 156 -0.46 19.62 5.52
N PRO A 157 0.79 19.20 5.37
CA PRO A 157 1.26 18.01 6.08
C PRO A 157 1.00 18.20 7.58
N ASP A 158 0.29 17.25 8.17
CA ASP A 158 0.02 17.23 9.60
C ASP A 158 1.38 17.21 10.31
N HIS A 159 1.75 18.32 10.94
CA HIS A 159 3.02 18.49 11.65
C HIS A 159 3.03 17.82 13.03
N GLU A 160 1.94 17.14 13.38
CA GLU A 160 1.91 16.37 14.62
C GLU A 160 2.90 15.20 14.56
N GLU A 161 3.85 15.22 15.47
CA GLU A 161 4.76 14.11 15.66
C GLU A 161 3.95 12.86 16.03
N PRO A 162 4.28 11.68 15.43
CA PRO A 162 3.67 10.45 15.87
C PRO A 162 3.98 10.26 17.36
N GLY A 163 2.93 10.05 18.15
CA GLY A 163 3.06 9.74 19.56
C GLY A 163 3.84 8.46 19.82
N ARG A 164 3.84 8.01 21.08
CA ARG A 164 4.37 6.69 21.47
C ARG A 164 3.26 5.86 22.11
N GLU A 165 2.26 5.52 21.28
CA GLU A 165 1.18 4.64 21.70
C GLU A 165 1.72 3.20 21.84
N ARG A 166 1.30 2.51 22.87
CA ARG A 166 1.65 1.08 23.00
C ARG A 166 0.92 0.27 21.93
N PRO A 167 1.63 -0.61 21.21
CA PRO A 167 0.97 -1.57 20.33
C PRO A 167 -0.05 -2.43 21.11
N PRO A 168 -1.15 -2.84 20.45
CA PRO A 168 -2.07 -3.80 21.05
C PRO A 168 -1.39 -5.11 21.41
N VAL A 169 -1.97 -5.83 22.36
CA VAL A 169 -1.48 -7.13 22.80
C VAL A 169 -2.18 -8.24 22.01
N CYS A 170 -1.42 -9.18 21.51
CA CYS A 170 -1.94 -10.36 20.84
C CYS A 170 -2.75 -11.24 21.81
N PRO A 171 -3.99 -11.59 21.49
CA PRO A 171 -4.80 -12.44 22.37
C PRO A 171 -4.29 -13.88 22.47
N SER A 172 -3.44 -14.32 21.54
CA SER A 172 -2.96 -15.72 21.49
C SER A 172 -1.68 -15.95 22.28
N CYS A 173 -0.73 -14.97 22.29
CA CYS A 173 0.58 -15.15 22.91
C CYS A 173 1.03 -14.00 23.77
N CYS A 174 0.24 -12.94 23.89
CA CYS A 174 0.57 -11.69 24.60
C CYS A 174 1.70 -10.87 23.97
N GLY A 175 2.21 -11.24 22.78
CA GLY A 175 3.18 -10.44 22.03
C GLY A 175 2.59 -9.15 21.50
N ALA A 176 3.44 -8.22 21.05
CA ALA A 176 2.99 -6.96 20.48
C ALA A 176 2.41 -7.15 19.08
N VAL A 177 1.36 -6.39 18.76
CA VAL A 177 0.77 -6.35 17.41
C VAL A 177 1.47 -5.29 16.58
N ARG A 178 1.86 -5.64 15.37
CA ARG A 178 2.52 -4.75 14.40
C ARG A 178 1.74 -4.65 13.08
N PRO A 179 1.97 -3.61 12.26
CA PRO A 179 1.49 -3.60 10.87
C PRO A 179 2.07 -4.77 10.07
N ALA A 180 1.26 -5.36 9.21
CA ALA A 180 1.70 -6.45 8.33
C ALA A 180 2.37 -5.90 7.05
N VAL A 181 3.20 -4.89 7.21
CA VAL A 181 4.09 -4.35 6.18
C VAL A 181 5.39 -5.11 6.22
N VAL A 182 5.97 -5.41 5.07
CA VAL A 182 7.32 -5.97 4.95
C VAL A 182 8.34 -4.88 5.20
N TRP A 183 9.17 -5.07 6.19
CA TRP A 183 10.27 -4.17 6.52
C TRP A 183 11.55 -4.53 5.77
N PHE A 184 12.48 -3.60 5.70
CA PHE A 184 13.80 -3.87 5.14
C PHE A 184 14.45 -5.04 5.88
N GLY A 185 15.00 -6.00 5.11
CA GLY A 185 15.57 -7.24 5.65
C GLY A 185 14.56 -8.36 5.90
N GLU A 186 13.26 -8.13 5.85
CA GLU A 186 12.25 -9.18 5.96
C GLU A 186 11.97 -9.87 4.61
N GLN A 187 11.53 -11.11 4.69
CA GLN A 187 11.06 -11.86 3.52
C GLN A 187 9.70 -11.35 3.04
N LEU A 188 9.46 -11.43 1.74
CA LEU A 188 8.17 -11.13 1.16
C LEU A 188 7.10 -12.12 1.67
N PRO A 189 5.80 -11.73 1.65
CA PRO A 189 4.73 -12.60 2.10
C PRO A 189 4.70 -13.91 1.33
N GLU A 190 4.56 -15.03 2.04
CA GLU A 190 4.51 -16.36 1.46
C GLU A 190 3.45 -16.44 0.36
N GLY A 191 3.80 -17.03 -0.76
CA GLY A 191 2.92 -17.20 -1.92
C GLY A 191 2.63 -15.91 -2.71
N ALA A 192 3.06 -14.70 -2.25
CA ALA A 192 2.81 -13.47 -2.99
C ALA A 192 3.62 -13.39 -4.28
N VAL A 193 4.89 -13.81 -4.21
CA VAL A 193 5.80 -13.82 -5.37
C VAL A 193 5.34 -14.89 -6.38
N GLU A 194 4.96 -16.05 -5.90
CA GLU A 194 4.47 -17.15 -6.73
C GLU A 194 3.19 -16.77 -7.47
N ARG A 195 2.23 -16.11 -6.79
CA ARG A 195 1.02 -15.60 -7.44
C ARG A 195 1.34 -14.53 -8.47
N ALA A 196 2.27 -13.62 -8.17
CA ALA A 196 2.71 -12.59 -9.08
C ALA A 196 3.37 -13.20 -10.33
N ALA A 197 4.27 -14.16 -10.15
CA ALA A 197 4.96 -14.84 -11.24
C ALA A 197 3.97 -15.61 -12.14
N ALA A 198 3.01 -16.31 -11.55
CA ALA A 198 1.97 -17.02 -12.29
C ALA A 198 1.12 -16.04 -13.11
N ALA A 199 0.70 -14.91 -12.53
CA ALA A 199 -0.07 -13.91 -13.24
C ALA A 199 0.70 -13.28 -14.40
N VAL A 200 2.00 -13.04 -14.23
CA VAL A 200 2.87 -12.54 -15.32
C VAL A 200 3.00 -13.58 -16.43
N ALA A 201 3.16 -14.87 -16.08
CA ALA A 201 3.29 -15.94 -17.05
C ALA A 201 2.01 -16.18 -17.88
N GLU A 202 0.84 -15.92 -17.29
CA GLU A 202 -0.47 -16.08 -17.95
C GLU A 202 -0.89 -14.82 -18.76
N ALA A 203 -0.21 -13.71 -18.56
CA ALA A 203 -0.62 -12.43 -19.15
C ALA A 203 -0.31 -12.35 -20.66
N GLU A 204 -1.28 -11.88 -21.44
CA GLU A 204 -1.08 -11.45 -22.82
C GLU A 204 -0.42 -10.05 -22.86
N LEU A 205 -0.64 -9.24 -21.82
CA LEU A 205 -0.02 -7.93 -21.65
C LEU A 205 0.41 -7.74 -20.19
N VAL A 206 1.67 -7.37 -19.99
CA VAL A 206 2.19 -6.94 -18.70
C VAL A 206 2.43 -5.43 -18.73
N LEU A 207 1.80 -4.72 -17.81
CA LEU A 207 1.94 -3.28 -17.65
C LEU A 207 2.73 -2.97 -16.38
N VAL A 208 3.86 -2.29 -16.50
CA VAL A 208 4.72 -1.90 -15.37
C VAL A 208 4.55 -0.40 -15.13
N LEU A 209 4.00 -0.02 -13.98
CA LEU A 209 3.64 1.34 -13.66
C LEU A 209 4.40 1.86 -12.43
N ALA A 210 5.21 2.91 -12.66
CA ALA A 210 5.77 3.73 -11.58
C ALA A 210 6.41 2.91 -10.44
N THR A 211 7.22 1.91 -10.80
CA THR A 211 7.93 1.04 -9.85
C THR A 211 9.25 1.65 -9.35
N ARG A 212 9.58 2.86 -9.79
CA ARG A 212 10.80 3.60 -9.43
C ARG A 212 10.52 4.68 -8.40
#